data_1b458935212fb6c38c46b147f39c3b68
#
_entry.id   1b458935212fb6c38c46b147f39c3b68
#
_cell.length_a   1.000
_cell.length_b   1.000
_cell.length_c   1.000
_cell.angle_alpha   90.00
_cell.angle_beta   90.00
_cell.angle_gamma   90.00
#
_symmetry.space_group_name_H-M   'P 1'
#
loop_
_entity.id
_entity.type
_entity.pdbx_description
1 polymer ?
#
loop_
_entity_poly.entity_id
_entity_poly.type
_entity_poly.pdbx_seq_one_letter_code
_entity_poly.pdbx_strand_id
1 'polypeptide(L)'
;MNQEAIRHTGAYPDIYLKDRRTMMVVLRTARKDVTGCSVVYFPRTDKRKIKKAQMQCVLRDERFDYYQLEISFSKVARYQKYYFEINDQGKLWYLTAWGIGEQIPEDGYFEFLYANGTEVVNVPEWSKGLIYYQIFPERFYNGDTANDPKGCMKWGSPPTRDNYMGGDLEGILRKMGYLDGLGIECIYLTAIFEADFNHKYATTDYYKIDPSFGIEDILRSFVKEAHSIGMKIILDGVFNHTGIHFKPFQDVLKNQEHSDYRDWLYITEYPVRVSHHCYECVGAYKYMPKLNTANPEVRSYLLRVMEYWIREFKIDGWRLDVADEVDEGVWMEARIMLKSKYPDILLLGETWGDGLRLMNGAQMDCIMNYVFRDAVRDFLALERINGSGFDARIQKMLSHYPESANQAMFLPLDSHDTERFLYDCRGDKRKLILAVCLQMTFPGAPSVYYGDEVGMTGANDPDCRQCMVWEKEKQDSSLFSIYQKLIHLRKQEKCIKNGGFAVNVCEGRVYGYVRYDDKNELYIILNAGKESRIVNVPVLDKKQYVDVATKQEYKVEDGDKGSWLNSDMWHYEGMVEISLEPYSAKILKGRPAKKDSAR
;
A
#
# COMPACT_ATOMS: atom_id res chain seq x y z
N MET A 1 -31.86 15.40 -5.69
CA MET A 1 -31.08 14.14 -5.58
C MET A 1 -30.75 13.61 -6.97
N ASN A 2 -29.49 13.37 -7.25
CA ASN A 2 -29.03 12.75 -8.50
C ASN A 2 -29.05 11.22 -8.36
N GLN A 3 -30.10 10.59 -8.90
CA GLN A 3 -30.31 9.15 -8.78
C GLN A 3 -29.22 8.31 -9.47
N GLU A 4 -28.64 8.79 -10.58
CA GLU A 4 -27.58 8.09 -11.31
C GLU A 4 -26.25 8.02 -10.52
N ALA A 5 -26.04 8.95 -9.59
CA ALA A 5 -24.87 8.95 -8.74
C ALA A 5 -24.96 7.97 -7.56
N ILE A 6 -26.19 7.54 -7.23
CA ILE A 6 -26.43 6.61 -6.12
C ILE A 6 -26.00 5.21 -6.55
N ARG A 7 -25.12 4.61 -5.74
CA ARG A 7 -24.59 3.28 -6.04
C ARG A 7 -24.44 2.45 -4.77
N HIS A 8 -24.97 1.23 -4.87
CA HIS A 8 -24.68 0.10 -4.02
C HIS A 8 -24.99 -1.18 -4.81
N THR A 9 -24.02 -2.07 -4.93
CA THR A 9 -24.13 -3.27 -5.80
C THR A 9 -24.51 -4.52 -5.04
N GLY A 10 -24.49 -4.51 -3.70
CA GLY A 10 -24.64 -5.70 -2.87
C GLY A 10 -23.44 -6.65 -2.90
N ALA A 11 -22.33 -6.24 -3.50
CA ALA A 11 -21.07 -6.96 -3.61
C ALA A 11 -19.88 -6.07 -3.19
N TYR A 12 -18.70 -6.65 -3.05
CA TYR A 12 -17.48 -5.90 -2.79
C TYR A 12 -17.24 -4.83 -3.90
N PRO A 13 -16.82 -3.61 -3.56
CA PRO A 13 -16.48 -3.07 -2.23
C PRO A 13 -17.66 -2.45 -1.47
N ASP A 14 -18.87 -2.45 -2.02
CA ASP A 14 -20.02 -1.78 -1.41
C ASP A 14 -20.55 -2.52 -0.17
N ILE A 15 -20.23 -3.82 -0.04
CA ILE A 15 -20.44 -4.62 1.16
C ILE A 15 -19.25 -5.55 1.36
N TYR A 16 -18.71 -5.61 2.59
CA TYR A 16 -17.60 -6.50 2.94
C TYR A 16 -17.59 -6.85 4.44
N LEU A 17 -16.80 -7.85 4.81
CA LEU A 17 -16.67 -8.33 6.17
C LEU A 17 -15.40 -7.81 6.84
N LYS A 18 -15.51 -7.20 8.02
CA LYS A 18 -14.37 -6.95 8.93
C LYS A 18 -14.00 -8.21 9.70
N ASP A 19 -15.01 -8.97 10.10
CA ASP A 19 -14.92 -10.29 10.71
C ASP A 19 -16.21 -11.06 10.41
N ARG A 20 -16.33 -12.33 10.86
CA ARG A 20 -17.51 -13.15 10.59
C ARG A 20 -18.81 -12.65 11.28
N ARG A 21 -18.73 -11.66 12.14
CA ARG A 21 -19.88 -11.07 12.85
C ARG A 21 -20.15 -9.64 12.45
N THR A 22 -19.21 -9.00 11.74
CA THR A 22 -19.25 -7.56 11.46
C THR A 22 -19.19 -7.31 9.96
N MET A 23 -20.28 -6.73 9.47
CA MET A 23 -20.48 -6.38 8.06
C MET A 23 -20.38 -4.86 7.89
N MET A 24 -19.60 -4.41 6.93
CA MET A 24 -19.55 -3.03 6.48
C MET A 24 -20.45 -2.84 5.28
N VAL A 25 -21.27 -1.80 5.28
CA VAL A 25 -22.17 -1.43 4.18
C VAL A 25 -21.80 -0.02 3.74
N VAL A 26 -21.59 0.15 2.44
CA VAL A 26 -21.19 1.43 1.81
C VAL A 26 -22.27 1.85 0.82
N LEU A 27 -22.67 3.10 0.87
CA LEU A 27 -23.56 3.74 -0.11
C LEU A 27 -22.86 4.98 -0.68
N ARG A 28 -22.75 5.08 -1.99
CA ARG A 28 -22.28 6.27 -2.68
C ARG A 28 -23.43 7.12 -3.16
N THR A 29 -23.32 8.45 -2.98
CA THR A 29 -24.24 9.45 -3.54
C THR A 29 -23.49 10.54 -4.27
N ALA A 30 -24.18 11.46 -4.96
CA ALA A 30 -23.51 12.67 -5.44
C ALA A 30 -23.07 13.54 -4.23
N ARG A 31 -22.02 14.33 -4.44
CA ARG A 31 -21.42 15.16 -3.40
C ARG A 31 -22.43 16.19 -2.86
N LYS A 32 -22.68 16.17 -1.54
CA LYS A 32 -23.59 17.08 -0.82
C LYS A 32 -25.00 17.13 -1.41
N ASP A 33 -25.45 16.05 -2.01
CA ASP A 33 -26.73 15.97 -2.73
C ASP A 33 -27.89 15.47 -1.86
N VAL A 34 -27.58 14.75 -0.77
CA VAL A 34 -28.57 14.21 0.16
C VAL A 34 -28.31 14.67 1.59
N THR A 35 -29.38 14.75 2.40
CA THR A 35 -29.25 15.20 3.79
C THR A 35 -28.96 14.06 4.77
N GLY A 36 -29.04 12.81 4.33
CA GLY A 36 -28.67 11.64 5.12
C GLY A 36 -29.15 10.33 4.54
N CYS A 37 -28.50 9.26 4.96
CA CYS A 37 -28.80 7.89 4.53
C CYS A 37 -28.93 6.96 5.73
N SER A 38 -29.78 5.95 5.63
CA SER A 38 -29.93 4.90 6.63
C SER A 38 -30.01 3.54 5.95
N VAL A 39 -29.52 2.51 6.62
CA VAL A 39 -29.76 1.11 6.25
C VAL A 39 -30.91 0.57 7.08
N VAL A 40 -31.89 -0.02 6.42
CA VAL A 40 -32.97 -0.78 7.05
C VAL A 40 -32.71 -2.25 6.78
N TYR A 41 -32.54 -3.06 7.82
CA TYR A 41 -32.16 -4.47 7.70
C TYR A 41 -32.94 -5.37 8.65
N PHE A 42 -33.12 -6.61 8.25
CA PHE A 42 -33.85 -7.63 9.01
C PHE A 42 -33.44 -9.05 8.61
N PRO A 43 -33.61 -10.03 9.51
CA PRO A 43 -33.43 -11.45 9.15
C PRO A 43 -34.38 -11.88 8.04
N ARG A 44 -33.87 -12.58 7.02
CA ARG A 44 -34.67 -13.09 5.89
C ARG A 44 -35.93 -13.88 6.33
N THR A 45 -35.82 -14.53 7.50
CA THR A 45 -36.90 -15.39 8.03
C THR A 45 -37.91 -14.65 8.91
N ASP A 46 -37.64 -13.40 9.32
CA ASP A 46 -38.52 -12.67 10.24
C ASP A 46 -38.44 -11.15 10.03
N LYS A 47 -39.27 -10.61 9.13
CA LYS A 47 -39.34 -9.16 8.84
C LYS A 47 -39.77 -8.32 10.05
N ARG A 48 -40.43 -8.92 11.09
CA ARG A 48 -40.82 -8.18 12.29
C ARG A 48 -39.62 -7.70 13.12
N LYS A 49 -38.44 -8.29 12.92
CA LYS A 49 -37.17 -7.88 13.55
C LYS A 49 -36.44 -6.81 12.75
N ILE A 50 -37.17 -5.95 12.07
CA ILE A 50 -36.62 -4.85 11.29
C ILE A 50 -35.87 -3.87 12.20
N LYS A 51 -34.70 -3.44 11.76
CA LYS A 51 -33.86 -2.42 12.39
C LYS A 51 -33.50 -1.37 11.37
N LYS A 52 -33.37 -0.13 11.84
CA LYS A 52 -32.88 0.99 11.04
C LYS A 52 -31.66 1.58 11.74
N ALA A 53 -30.62 1.86 10.99
CA ALA A 53 -29.40 2.49 11.49
C ALA A 53 -28.92 3.60 10.54
N GLN A 54 -28.56 4.73 11.11
CA GLN A 54 -28.06 5.90 10.38
C GLN A 54 -26.65 5.61 9.88
N MET A 55 -26.38 5.94 8.61
CA MET A 55 -25.07 5.90 8.01
C MET A 55 -24.32 7.24 8.25
N GLN A 56 -23.01 7.19 8.23
CA GLN A 56 -22.16 8.38 8.37
C GLN A 56 -21.40 8.62 7.06
N CYS A 57 -21.31 9.87 6.62
CA CYS A 57 -20.44 10.27 5.52
C CYS A 57 -19.00 10.28 6.04
N VAL A 58 -18.26 9.21 5.73
CA VAL A 58 -16.90 9.01 6.24
C VAL A 58 -15.83 9.52 5.28
N LEU A 59 -16.21 9.68 4.00
CA LEU A 59 -15.30 10.11 2.96
C LEU A 59 -16.06 10.87 1.87
N ARG A 60 -15.42 11.87 1.31
CA ARG A 60 -15.99 12.73 0.26
C ARG A 60 -14.90 13.03 -0.77
N ASP A 61 -15.15 12.66 -2.01
CA ASP A 61 -14.27 13.05 -3.13
C ASP A 61 -14.83 14.28 -3.89
N GLU A 62 -14.27 14.58 -5.06
CA GLU A 62 -14.69 15.72 -5.89
C GLU A 62 -16.16 15.61 -6.33
N ARG A 63 -16.68 14.40 -6.54
CA ARG A 63 -17.98 14.13 -7.14
C ARG A 63 -18.97 13.43 -6.24
N PHE A 64 -18.48 12.67 -5.24
CA PHE A 64 -19.28 11.74 -4.48
C PHE A 64 -19.08 11.88 -2.97
N ASP A 65 -20.13 11.54 -2.22
CA ASP A 65 -20.10 11.24 -0.80
C ASP A 65 -20.22 9.74 -0.60
N TYR A 66 -19.42 9.19 0.33
CA TYR A 66 -19.41 7.77 0.69
C TYR A 66 -19.92 7.61 2.12
N TYR A 67 -21.12 7.08 2.23
CA TYR A 67 -21.76 6.76 3.51
C TYR A 67 -21.42 5.34 3.92
N GLN A 68 -21.05 5.14 5.17
CA GLN A 68 -20.71 3.83 5.71
C GLN A 68 -21.50 3.52 6.98
N LEU A 69 -21.74 2.23 7.20
CA LEU A 69 -22.33 1.71 8.41
C LEU A 69 -21.70 0.36 8.75
N GLU A 70 -21.24 0.24 9.99
CA GLU A 70 -20.83 -1.03 10.59
C GLU A 70 -22.04 -1.70 11.25
N ILE A 71 -22.37 -2.93 10.84
CA ILE A 71 -23.44 -3.73 11.42
C ILE A 71 -22.85 -4.95 12.10
N SER A 72 -22.91 -4.98 13.44
CA SER A 72 -22.42 -6.10 14.24
C SER A 72 -23.55 -7.02 14.69
N PHE A 73 -23.30 -8.33 14.62
CA PHE A 73 -24.21 -9.39 15.00
C PHE A 73 -23.67 -10.20 16.19
N SER A 74 -24.55 -10.70 17.05
CA SER A 74 -24.15 -11.56 18.18
C SER A 74 -23.60 -12.92 17.74
N LYS A 75 -23.90 -13.36 16.53
CA LYS A 75 -23.46 -14.60 15.89
C LYS A 75 -22.92 -14.29 14.50
N VAL A 76 -22.47 -15.31 13.77
CA VAL A 76 -22.06 -15.18 12.35
C VAL A 76 -23.13 -14.43 11.57
N ALA A 77 -22.72 -13.41 10.84
CA ALA A 77 -23.62 -12.63 9.95
C ALA A 77 -24.16 -13.54 8.86
N ARG A 78 -25.49 -13.63 8.77
CA ARG A 78 -26.16 -14.51 7.80
C ARG A 78 -27.61 -14.14 7.59
N TYR A 79 -28.11 -14.44 6.38
CA TYR A 79 -29.51 -14.36 6.02
C TYR A 79 -30.16 -13.01 6.33
N GLN A 80 -29.45 -11.91 6.02
CA GLN A 80 -29.96 -10.56 6.19
C GLN A 80 -30.51 -10.05 4.88
N LYS A 81 -31.70 -9.43 4.93
CA LYS A 81 -32.23 -8.58 3.86
C LYS A 81 -32.08 -7.13 4.28
N TYR A 82 -31.80 -6.25 3.33
CA TYR A 82 -31.66 -4.83 3.62
C TYR A 82 -31.99 -3.96 2.41
N TYR A 83 -32.29 -2.69 2.67
CA TYR A 83 -32.46 -1.63 1.70
C TYR A 83 -31.99 -0.30 2.32
N PHE A 84 -31.89 0.74 1.52
CA PHE A 84 -31.49 2.05 2.00
C PHE A 84 -32.68 3.00 1.99
N GLU A 85 -32.77 3.83 3.03
CA GLU A 85 -33.56 5.04 3.04
C GLU A 85 -32.64 6.24 2.83
N ILE A 86 -32.94 7.06 1.83
CA ILE A 86 -32.15 8.22 1.43
C ILE A 86 -33.03 9.45 1.61
N ASN A 87 -32.56 10.40 2.42
CA ASN A 87 -33.29 11.64 2.69
C ASN A 87 -32.78 12.75 1.76
N ASP A 88 -33.66 13.21 0.87
CA ASP A 88 -33.45 14.35 0.00
C ASP A 88 -34.30 15.53 0.49
N GLN A 89 -33.73 16.40 1.34
CA GLN A 89 -34.38 17.61 1.89
C GLN A 89 -35.77 17.34 2.50
N GLY A 90 -35.91 16.21 3.19
CA GLY A 90 -37.17 15.80 3.83
C GLY A 90 -38.02 14.83 3.01
N LYS A 91 -37.73 14.63 1.73
CA LYS A 91 -38.35 13.59 0.91
C LYS A 91 -37.54 12.30 1.04
N LEU A 92 -38.22 11.19 1.35
CA LEU A 92 -37.60 9.87 1.48
C LEU A 92 -37.63 9.11 0.14
N TRP A 93 -36.49 8.53 -0.19
CA TRP A 93 -36.30 7.61 -1.31
C TRP A 93 -35.77 6.28 -0.80
N TYR A 94 -36.10 5.20 -1.49
CA TYR A 94 -35.74 3.85 -1.11
C TYR A 94 -34.93 3.19 -2.22
N LEU A 95 -33.69 2.78 -1.91
CA LEU A 95 -32.83 2.03 -2.84
C LEU A 95 -32.89 0.54 -2.49
N THR A 96 -33.23 -0.27 -3.48
CA THR A 96 -33.24 -1.73 -3.43
C THR A 96 -32.33 -2.30 -4.53
N ALA A 97 -32.19 -3.63 -4.59
CA ALA A 97 -31.46 -4.30 -5.68
C ALA A 97 -32.15 -4.10 -7.06
N TRP A 98 -33.42 -3.71 -7.09
CA TRP A 98 -34.16 -3.43 -8.32
C TRP A 98 -34.15 -1.95 -8.73
N GLY A 99 -33.61 -1.08 -7.89
CA GLY A 99 -33.50 0.34 -8.17
C GLY A 99 -34.07 1.24 -7.08
N ILE A 100 -34.30 2.49 -7.44
CA ILE A 100 -34.76 3.56 -6.54
C ILE A 100 -36.23 3.85 -6.72
N GLY A 101 -36.96 4.05 -5.61
CA GLY A 101 -38.38 4.40 -5.60
C GLY A 101 -38.76 5.30 -4.43
N GLU A 102 -39.99 5.85 -4.47
CA GLU A 102 -40.55 6.73 -3.43
C GLU A 102 -41.40 5.96 -2.40
N GLN A 103 -41.70 4.67 -2.64
CA GLN A 103 -42.52 3.85 -1.75
C GLN A 103 -41.64 2.89 -0.94
N ILE A 104 -42.08 2.60 0.29
CA ILE A 104 -41.41 1.59 1.13
C ILE A 104 -41.43 0.26 0.38
N PRO A 105 -40.29 -0.39 0.16
CA PRO A 105 -40.24 -1.60 -0.65
C PRO A 105 -40.87 -2.79 0.07
N GLU A 106 -41.66 -3.56 -0.68
CA GLU A 106 -42.22 -4.82 -0.20
C GLU A 106 -41.34 -6.03 -0.56
N ASP A 107 -40.50 -5.88 -1.60
CA ASP A 107 -39.59 -6.88 -2.15
C ASP A 107 -38.34 -6.21 -2.78
N GLY A 108 -37.57 -6.98 -3.60
CA GLY A 108 -36.37 -6.45 -4.28
C GLY A 108 -35.22 -6.09 -3.35
N TYR A 109 -35.19 -6.58 -2.12
CA TYR A 109 -34.16 -6.27 -1.15
C TYR A 109 -32.76 -6.75 -1.59
N PHE A 110 -31.73 -6.05 -1.19
CA PHE A 110 -30.39 -6.64 -1.16
C PHE A 110 -30.36 -7.78 -0.16
N GLU A 111 -29.56 -8.80 -0.42
CA GLU A 111 -29.41 -9.94 0.49
C GLU A 111 -27.93 -10.19 0.81
N PHE A 112 -27.64 -10.33 2.10
CA PHE A 112 -26.38 -10.88 2.60
C PHE A 112 -26.64 -12.31 3.08
N LEU A 113 -26.04 -13.31 2.41
CA LEU A 113 -26.40 -14.70 2.64
C LEU A 113 -25.63 -15.32 3.81
N TYR A 114 -24.30 -15.25 3.79
CA TYR A 114 -23.48 -15.90 4.81
C TYR A 114 -22.06 -15.34 4.85
N ALA A 115 -21.52 -15.11 6.06
CA ALA A 115 -20.14 -14.66 6.27
C ALA A 115 -19.16 -15.85 6.23
N ASN A 116 -18.57 -16.09 5.06
CA ASN A 116 -17.48 -17.06 4.92
C ASN A 116 -16.17 -16.47 5.48
N GLY A 117 -15.37 -17.32 6.13
CA GLY A 117 -14.10 -16.86 6.71
C GLY A 117 -13.09 -16.38 5.68
N THR A 118 -13.17 -16.92 4.46
CA THR A 118 -12.31 -16.55 3.34
C THR A 118 -12.66 -15.20 2.69
N GLU A 119 -13.82 -14.63 2.98
CA GLU A 119 -14.26 -13.33 2.47
C GLU A 119 -13.99 -12.18 3.45
N VAL A 120 -13.41 -12.49 4.61
CA VAL A 120 -13.03 -11.48 5.59
C VAL A 120 -11.80 -10.74 5.10
N VAL A 121 -11.93 -9.43 4.91
CA VAL A 121 -10.81 -8.57 4.55
C VAL A 121 -9.99 -8.28 5.80
N ASN A 122 -9.09 -9.20 6.10
CA ASN A 122 -8.20 -9.13 7.27
C ASN A 122 -6.75 -9.13 6.82
N VAL A 123 -5.96 -8.19 7.35
CA VAL A 123 -4.52 -8.07 7.13
C VAL A 123 -3.78 -8.40 8.42
N PRO A 124 -2.55 -8.92 8.38
CA PRO A 124 -1.76 -9.13 9.59
C PRO A 124 -1.58 -7.81 10.35
N GLU A 125 -1.86 -7.81 11.65
CA GLU A 125 -1.78 -6.58 12.47
C GLU A 125 -0.39 -5.92 12.42
N TRP A 126 0.67 -6.72 12.35
CA TRP A 126 2.03 -6.20 12.25
C TRP A 126 2.29 -5.39 10.97
N SER A 127 1.54 -5.62 9.88
CA SER A 127 1.73 -4.95 8.59
C SER A 127 1.09 -3.55 8.53
N LYS A 128 0.19 -3.23 9.48
CA LYS A 128 -0.49 -1.93 9.49
C LYS A 128 0.45 -0.81 9.89
N GLY A 129 0.61 0.15 9.01
CA GLY A 129 1.38 1.37 9.26
C GLY A 129 2.87 1.17 9.53
N LEU A 130 3.41 -0.01 9.26
CA LEU A 130 4.83 -0.29 9.42
C LEU A 130 5.68 0.45 8.38
N ILE A 131 6.99 0.44 8.56
CA ILE A 131 7.96 1.13 7.71
C ILE A 131 8.80 0.09 6.98
N TYR A 132 8.62 0.03 5.66
CA TYR A 132 9.42 -0.82 4.78
C TYR A 132 10.74 -0.16 4.39
N TYR A 133 11.74 -1.00 4.12
CA TYR A 133 12.94 -0.63 3.39
C TYR A 133 13.13 -1.63 2.25
N GLN A 134 13.05 -1.13 1.02
CA GLN A 134 13.22 -1.95 -0.17
C GLN A 134 14.69 -2.03 -0.56
N ILE A 135 15.21 -3.23 -0.70
CA ILE A 135 16.59 -3.50 -1.08
C ILE A 135 16.64 -4.24 -2.42
N PHE A 136 17.46 -3.74 -3.34
CA PHE A 136 17.94 -4.47 -4.50
C PHE A 136 19.29 -5.09 -4.13
N PRO A 137 19.36 -6.40 -3.79
CA PRO A 137 20.51 -7.02 -3.11
C PRO A 137 21.83 -6.78 -3.86
N GLU A 138 21.82 -6.96 -5.17
CA GLU A 138 23.00 -6.84 -6.04
C GLU A 138 23.65 -5.43 -6.01
N ARG A 139 22.92 -4.41 -5.54
CA ARG A 139 23.36 -3.01 -5.50
C ARG A 139 23.44 -2.41 -4.08
N PHE A 140 23.19 -3.22 -3.03
CA PHE A 140 23.13 -2.70 -1.67
C PHE A 140 24.49 -2.68 -0.97
N TYR A 141 25.16 -3.83 -0.85
CA TYR A 141 26.50 -3.94 -0.31
C TYR A 141 27.12 -5.30 -0.66
N ASN A 142 28.37 -5.31 -1.15
CA ASN A 142 29.15 -6.53 -1.37
C ASN A 142 29.77 -6.99 -0.03
N GLY A 143 29.25 -8.04 0.55
CA GLY A 143 29.69 -8.60 1.83
C GLY A 143 30.72 -9.72 1.69
N ASP A 144 30.60 -10.53 0.63
CA ASP A 144 31.51 -11.66 0.37
C ASP A 144 31.96 -11.66 -1.10
N THR A 145 33.16 -11.16 -1.34
CA THR A 145 33.72 -11.14 -2.70
C THR A 145 34.05 -12.53 -3.28
N ALA A 146 33.94 -13.61 -2.49
CA ALA A 146 34.17 -14.95 -2.99
C ALA A 146 32.99 -15.48 -3.81
N ASN A 147 31.79 -14.90 -3.64
CA ASN A 147 30.60 -15.25 -4.42
C ASN A 147 30.37 -14.33 -5.63
N ASP A 148 31.28 -13.36 -5.88
CA ASP A 148 31.14 -12.42 -6.98
C ASP A 148 30.98 -13.13 -8.34
N PRO A 149 30.00 -12.75 -9.17
CA PRO A 149 29.88 -13.25 -10.52
C PRO A 149 31.12 -12.92 -11.37
N LYS A 150 31.40 -13.78 -12.33
CA LYS A 150 32.51 -13.54 -13.27
C LYS A 150 32.29 -12.20 -14.00
N GLY A 151 33.28 -11.31 -13.92
CA GLY A 151 33.22 -9.98 -14.53
C GLY A 151 32.50 -8.96 -13.67
N CYS A 152 32.35 -9.22 -12.37
CA CYS A 152 31.87 -8.25 -11.40
C CYS A 152 32.66 -6.94 -11.50
N MET A 153 31.93 -5.81 -11.54
CA MET A 153 32.50 -4.48 -11.69
C MET A 153 32.89 -3.90 -10.32
N LYS A 154 33.75 -2.90 -10.36
CA LYS A 154 34.06 -2.15 -9.12
C LYS A 154 32.78 -1.52 -8.57
N TRP A 155 32.59 -1.60 -7.24
CA TRP A 155 31.48 -0.98 -6.54
C TRP A 155 31.33 0.51 -6.89
N GLY A 156 30.12 0.92 -7.26
CA GLY A 156 29.83 2.30 -7.67
C GLY A 156 30.14 2.60 -9.14
N SER A 157 30.49 1.60 -9.97
CA SER A 157 30.54 1.76 -11.42
C SER A 157 29.14 2.14 -11.96
N PRO A 158 29.04 2.82 -13.13
CA PRO A 158 27.76 3.11 -13.74
C PRO A 158 26.93 1.84 -13.95
N PRO A 159 25.65 1.84 -13.54
CA PRO A 159 24.80 0.67 -13.71
C PRO A 159 24.44 0.44 -15.18
N THR A 160 24.40 -0.81 -15.58
CA THR A 160 23.80 -1.27 -16.82
C THR A 160 22.84 -2.42 -16.53
N ARG A 161 22.05 -2.82 -17.50
CA ARG A 161 21.11 -3.94 -17.33
C ARG A 161 21.81 -5.29 -17.12
N ASP A 162 23.06 -5.41 -17.54
CA ASP A 162 23.78 -6.68 -17.60
C ASP A 162 24.99 -6.77 -16.64
N ASN A 163 25.43 -5.64 -16.04
CA ASN A 163 26.60 -5.67 -15.17
C ASN A 163 26.25 -6.07 -13.73
N TYR A 164 27.23 -6.63 -13.05
CA TYR A 164 27.18 -7.05 -11.65
C TYR A 164 28.11 -6.18 -10.81
N MET A 165 27.70 -5.91 -9.56
CA MET A 165 28.48 -5.16 -8.58
C MET A 165 28.79 -6.00 -7.32
N GLY A 166 28.23 -7.22 -7.25
CA GLY A 166 28.53 -8.19 -6.20
C GLY A 166 27.81 -7.94 -4.87
N GLY A 167 26.75 -7.13 -4.83
CA GLY A 167 25.93 -7.02 -3.62
C GLY A 167 25.25 -8.35 -3.29
N ASP A 168 25.16 -8.71 -1.99
CA ASP A 168 24.75 -10.01 -1.53
C ASP A 168 24.03 -10.01 -0.17
N LEU A 169 23.56 -11.17 0.29
CA LEU A 169 22.87 -11.32 1.58
C LEU A 169 23.80 -11.11 2.78
N GLU A 170 25.08 -11.49 2.67
CA GLU A 170 26.08 -11.21 3.70
C GLU A 170 26.25 -9.70 3.88
N GLY A 171 26.28 -8.96 2.77
CA GLY A 171 26.35 -7.50 2.78
C GLY A 171 25.15 -6.88 3.47
N ILE A 172 23.94 -7.37 3.21
CA ILE A 172 22.74 -6.90 3.88
C ILE A 172 22.82 -7.21 5.39
N LEU A 173 23.22 -8.43 5.76
CA LEU A 173 23.40 -8.83 7.16
C LEU A 173 24.37 -7.90 7.90
N ARG A 174 25.51 -7.54 7.29
CA ARG A 174 26.47 -6.59 7.88
C ARG A 174 25.93 -5.17 8.05
N LYS A 175 24.84 -4.83 7.35
CA LYS A 175 24.21 -3.49 7.41
C LYS A 175 22.95 -3.46 8.27
N MET A 176 22.59 -4.53 8.97
CA MET A 176 21.41 -4.58 9.84
C MET A 176 21.40 -3.46 10.88
N GLY A 177 22.54 -3.13 11.49
CA GLY A 177 22.64 -2.02 12.44
C GLY A 177 22.34 -0.65 11.83
N TYR A 178 22.61 -0.43 10.53
CA TYR A 178 22.21 0.78 9.82
C TYR A 178 20.67 0.86 9.68
N LEU A 179 20.03 -0.22 9.29
CA LEU A 179 18.58 -0.30 9.10
C LEU A 179 17.83 -0.15 10.43
N ASP A 180 18.32 -0.77 11.50
CA ASP A 180 17.78 -0.61 12.85
C ASP A 180 17.94 0.84 13.34
N GLY A 181 19.14 1.43 13.17
CA GLY A 181 19.41 2.83 13.50
C GLY A 181 18.54 3.84 12.73
N LEU A 182 18.15 3.53 11.51
CA LEU A 182 17.17 4.30 10.72
C LEU A 182 15.75 4.13 11.27
N GLY A 183 15.46 2.98 11.88
CA GLY A 183 14.16 2.67 12.48
C GLY A 183 13.24 1.83 11.60
N ILE A 184 13.80 1.08 10.64
CA ILE A 184 13.06 0.20 9.73
C ILE A 184 12.37 -0.93 10.50
N GLU A 185 11.19 -1.33 10.05
CA GLU A 185 10.37 -2.38 10.68
C GLU A 185 10.20 -3.61 9.79
N CYS A 186 10.39 -3.46 8.45
CA CYS A 186 10.34 -4.57 7.51
C CYS A 186 11.30 -4.36 6.34
N ILE A 187 12.04 -5.39 5.99
CA ILE A 187 12.90 -5.40 4.80
C ILE A 187 12.16 -6.14 3.68
N TYR A 188 12.00 -5.48 2.55
CA TYR A 188 11.59 -6.09 1.31
C TYR A 188 12.81 -6.31 0.42
N LEU A 189 13.14 -7.57 0.14
CA LEU A 189 14.16 -7.95 -0.82
C LEU A 189 13.52 -8.17 -2.20
N THR A 190 14.06 -7.52 -3.23
CA THR A 190 13.73 -7.92 -4.61
C THR A 190 14.22 -9.35 -4.87
N ALA A 191 13.85 -9.95 -6.01
CA ALA A 191 14.09 -11.36 -6.31
C ALA A 191 15.49 -11.85 -5.94
N ILE A 192 15.57 -13.01 -5.25
CA ILE A 192 16.82 -13.63 -4.79
C ILE A 192 17.03 -15.05 -5.30
N PHE A 193 16.07 -15.59 -6.06
CA PHE A 193 16.16 -16.97 -6.58
C PHE A 193 17.23 -17.08 -7.66
N GLU A 194 17.73 -18.30 -7.86
CA GLU A 194 18.70 -18.60 -8.93
C GLU A 194 18.15 -18.12 -10.29
N ALA A 195 18.92 -17.27 -10.99
CA ALA A 195 18.49 -16.61 -12.21
C ALA A 195 19.69 -16.16 -13.07
N ASP A 196 19.42 -15.93 -14.36
CA ASP A 196 20.46 -15.59 -15.35
C ASP A 196 20.96 -14.13 -15.25
N PHE A 197 20.16 -13.22 -14.72
CA PHE A 197 20.41 -11.76 -14.76
C PHE A 197 20.65 -11.19 -13.37
N ASN A 198 21.26 -9.99 -13.32
CA ASN A 198 21.54 -9.28 -12.08
C ASN A 198 20.27 -8.96 -11.27
N HIS A 199 19.15 -8.72 -11.94
CA HIS A 199 17.86 -8.40 -11.32
C HIS A 199 17.12 -9.63 -10.74
N LYS A 200 17.48 -10.85 -11.13
CA LYS A 200 16.94 -12.16 -10.68
C LYS A 200 15.45 -12.42 -11.02
N TYR A 201 14.80 -11.61 -11.84
CA TYR A 201 13.41 -11.85 -12.26
C TYR A 201 13.27 -12.93 -13.34
N ALA A 202 14.35 -13.34 -14.02
CA ALA A 202 14.37 -14.49 -14.94
C ALA A 202 14.74 -15.78 -14.19
N THR A 203 13.87 -16.23 -13.30
CA THR A 203 14.11 -17.34 -12.37
C THR A 203 14.35 -18.67 -13.09
N THR A 204 15.42 -19.37 -12.73
CA THR A 204 15.79 -20.69 -13.28
C THR A 204 15.56 -21.83 -12.28
N ASP A 205 15.64 -21.57 -10.99
CA ASP A 205 15.31 -22.53 -9.92
C ASP A 205 14.65 -21.81 -8.74
N TYR A 206 13.36 -22.08 -8.51
CA TYR A 206 12.57 -21.45 -7.44
C TYR A 206 12.87 -21.97 -6.03
N TYR A 207 13.66 -23.03 -5.90
CA TYR A 207 14.03 -23.61 -4.59
C TYR A 207 15.45 -23.27 -4.15
N LYS A 208 16.17 -22.45 -4.94
CA LYS A 208 17.55 -22.08 -4.65
C LYS A 208 17.72 -20.57 -4.57
N ILE A 209 18.59 -20.15 -3.68
CA ILE A 209 19.16 -18.80 -3.68
C ILE A 209 20.16 -18.72 -4.83
N ASP A 210 20.20 -17.58 -5.51
CA ASP A 210 21.23 -17.34 -6.52
C ASP A 210 22.63 -17.43 -5.89
N PRO A 211 23.57 -18.18 -6.48
CA PRO A 211 24.92 -18.35 -5.92
C PRO A 211 25.65 -17.03 -5.65
N SER A 212 25.37 -15.98 -6.45
CA SER A 212 25.96 -14.65 -6.25
C SER A 212 25.40 -13.92 -5.02
N PHE A 213 24.33 -14.40 -4.43
CA PHE A 213 23.77 -13.84 -3.20
C PHE A 213 24.15 -14.63 -1.95
N GLY A 214 24.83 -15.76 -2.12
CA GLY A 214 25.31 -16.62 -1.04
C GLY A 214 24.53 -17.93 -0.92
N ILE A 215 24.55 -18.48 0.26
CA ILE A 215 23.98 -19.78 0.56
C ILE A 215 22.80 -19.69 1.55
N GLU A 216 22.07 -20.78 1.70
CA GLU A 216 20.90 -20.87 2.59
C GLU A 216 21.19 -20.46 4.04
N ASP A 217 22.37 -20.80 4.58
CA ASP A 217 22.73 -20.48 5.97
C ASP A 217 22.86 -18.96 6.21
N ILE A 218 23.28 -18.20 5.19
CA ILE A 218 23.33 -16.75 5.27
C ILE A 218 21.90 -16.17 5.33
N LEU A 219 20.97 -16.67 4.52
CA LEU A 219 19.58 -16.25 4.58
C LEU A 219 18.96 -16.60 5.95
N ARG A 220 19.23 -17.82 6.48
CA ARG A 220 18.75 -18.21 7.82
C ARG A 220 19.30 -17.26 8.90
N SER A 221 20.57 -16.92 8.81
CA SER A 221 21.22 -15.98 9.74
C SER A 221 20.65 -14.58 9.63
N PHE A 222 20.43 -14.10 8.41
CA PHE A 222 19.81 -12.80 8.14
C PHE A 222 18.40 -12.69 8.71
N VAL A 223 17.52 -13.66 8.42
CA VAL A 223 16.15 -13.68 8.95
C VAL A 223 16.16 -13.78 10.49
N LYS A 224 17.04 -14.59 11.06
CA LYS A 224 17.18 -14.71 12.52
C LYS A 224 17.62 -13.39 13.15
N GLU A 225 18.60 -12.72 12.56
CA GLU A 225 19.07 -11.40 13.06
C GLU A 225 17.96 -10.36 12.95
N ALA A 226 17.26 -10.28 11.81
CA ALA A 226 16.14 -9.38 11.62
C ALA A 226 15.05 -9.59 12.69
N HIS A 227 14.66 -10.83 12.94
CA HIS A 227 13.68 -11.17 13.96
C HIS A 227 14.17 -10.84 15.38
N SER A 228 15.47 -10.96 15.66
CA SER A 228 16.05 -10.66 16.99
C SER A 228 15.89 -9.19 17.38
N ILE A 229 15.84 -8.30 16.38
CA ILE A 229 15.63 -6.85 16.54
C ILE A 229 14.21 -6.40 16.18
N GLY A 230 13.30 -7.34 15.96
CA GLY A 230 11.88 -7.07 15.70
C GLY A 230 11.54 -6.68 14.27
N MET A 231 12.48 -6.80 13.31
CA MET A 231 12.23 -6.57 11.90
C MET A 231 11.58 -7.78 11.23
N LYS A 232 10.74 -7.52 10.24
CA LYS A 232 10.10 -8.49 9.36
C LYS A 232 10.84 -8.60 8.03
N ILE A 233 10.73 -9.75 7.38
CA ILE A 233 11.35 -10.01 6.07
C ILE A 233 10.29 -10.48 5.10
N ILE A 234 10.18 -9.80 3.95
CA ILE A 234 9.38 -10.27 2.82
C ILE A 234 10.28 -10.48 1.60
N LEU A 235 9.99 -11.55 0.85
CA LEU A 235 10.69 -11.88 -0.37
C LEU A 235 9.83 -11.59 -1.60
N ASP A 236 10.50 -11.46 -2.74
CA ASP A 236 9.84 -11.29 -4.03
C ASP A 236 9.50 -12.66 -4.65
N GLY A 237 8.23 -12.87 -4.95
CA GLY A 237 7.70 -14.07 -5.58
C GLY A 237 7.43 -13.83 -7.06
N VAL A 238 8.35 -14.20 -7.93
CA VAL A 238 8.24 -14.09 -9.38
C VAL A 238 7.49 -15.30 -9.95
N PHE A 239 6.16 -15.26 -9.95
CA PHE A 239 5.33 -16.42 -10.29
C PHE A 239 4.53 -16.27 -11.60
N ASN A 240 4.60 -15.11 -12.24
CA ASN A 240 3.99 -14.87 -13.54
C ASN A 240 4.80 -15.48 -14.70
N HIS A 241 6.12 -15.49 -14.57
CA HIS A 241 7.05 -15.89 -15.62
C HIS A 241 8.30 -16.54 -15.02
N THR A 242 9.14 -17.08 -15.86
CA THR A 242 10.38 -17.77 -15.49
C THR A 242 11.52 -17.34 -16.40
N GLY A 243 12.74 -17.82 -16.15
CA GLY A 243 13.88 -17.67 -17.07
C GLY A 243 13.91 -18.75 -18.14
N ILE A 244 14.62 -18.49 -19.24
CA ILE A 244 14.78 -19.50 -20.31
C ILE A 244 15.50 -20.76 -19.86
N HIS A 245 16.35 -20.69 -18.82
CA HIS A 245 17.05 -21.86 -18.27
C HIS A 245 16.25 -22.61 -17.18
N PHE A 246 14.99 -22.23 -16.95
CA PHE A 246 14.08 -23.02 -16.12
C PHE A 246 13.91 -24.43 -16.69
N LYS A 247 14.13 -25.46 -15.86
CA LYS A 247 14.16 -26.85 -16.31
C LYS A 247 12.94 -27.28 -17.14
N PRO A 248 11.69 -26.98 -16.77
CA PRO A 248 10.54 -27.30 -17.60
C PRO A 248 10.59 -26.63 -18.98
N PHE A 249 11.04 -25.36 -19.08
CA PHE A 249 11.17 -24.68 -20.36
C PHE A 249 12.29 -25.29 -21.23
N GLN A 250 13.40 -25.68 -20.61
CA GLN A 250 14.47 -26.37 -21.31
C GLN A 250 14.02 -27.75 -21.85
N ASP A 251 13.16 -28.44 -21.13
CA ASP A 251 12.53 -29.67 -21.60
C ASP A 251 11.63 -29.42 -22.81
N VAL A 252 10.81 -28.35 -22.78
CA VAL A 252 10.00 -27.93 -23.94
C VAL A 252 10.87 -27.58 -25.15
N LEU A 253 11.99 -26.87 -24.97
CA LEU A 253 12.91 -26.56 -26.07
C LEU A 253 13.52 -27.83 -26.69
N LYS A 254 13.78 -28.87 -25.90
CA LYS A 254 14.39 -30.13 -26.33
C LYS A 254 13.37 -31.08 -26.94
N ASN A 255 12.25 -31.30 -26.29
CA ASN A 255 11.26 -32.35 -26.61
C ASN A 255 10.04 -31.79 -27.37
N GLN A 256 9.94 -30.48 -27.54
CA GLN A 256 8.90 -29.79 -28.31
C GLN A 256 7.48 -30.20 -27.87
N GLU A 257 6.57 -30.53 -28.79
CA GLU A 257 5.20 -31.02 -28.51
C GLU A 257 5.13 -32.32 -27.70
N HIS A 258 6.25 -33.04 -27.55
CA HIS A 258 6.35 -34.25 -26.75
C HIS A 258 6.83 -34.02 -25.32
N SER A 259 7.07 -32.75 -24.93
CA SER A 259 7.44 -32.43 -23.56
C SER A 259 6.29 -32.63 -22.59
N ASP A 260 6.57 -33.22 -21.42
CA ASP A 260 5.60 -33.33 -20.33
C ASP A 260 5.24 -31.94 -19.75
N TYR A 261 6.07 -30.94 -19.99
CA TYR A 261 5.88 -29.54 -19.51
C TYR A 261 5.31 -28.59 -20.56
N ARG A 262 4.87 -29.07 -21.75
CA ARG A 262 4.36 -28.21 -22.83
C ARG A 262 3.22 -27.31 -22.38
N ASP A 263 2.37 -27.79 -21.45
CA ASP A 263 1.19 -27.07 -20.94
C ASP A 263 1.51 -26.19 -19.71
N TRP A 264 2.78 -26.18 -19.25
CA TRP A 264 3.24 -25.31 -18.17
C TRP A 264 3.49 -23.88 -18.61
N LEU A 265 3.63 -23.65 -19.93
CA LEU A 265 3.88 -22.35 -20.54
C LEU A 265 2.85 -22.11 -21.64
N TYR A 266 2.67 -20.87 -22.03
CA TYR A 266 1.81 -20.50 -23.14
C TYR A 266 2.61 -20.61 -24.45
N ILE A 267 2.66 -21.81 -25.03
CA ILE A 267 3.29 -22.07 -26.33
C ILE A 267 2.27 -21.79 -27.43
N THR A 268 2.63 -20.95 -28.40
CA THR A 268 1.77 -20.54 -29.50
C THR A 268 2.07 -21.27 -30.80
N GLU A 269 3.31 -21.74 -31.00
CA GLU A 269 3.76 -22.38 -32.23
C GLU A 269 4.95 -23.31 -31.98
N TYR A 270 5.01 -24.42 -32.73
CA TYR A 270 6.15 -25.33 -32.77
C TYR A 270 6.88 -25.26 -34.12
N PRO A 271 8.21 -25.44 -34.18
CA PRO A 271 9.09 -25.71 -33.05
C PRO A 271 9.39 -24.48 -32.20
N VAL A 272 9.38 -24.68 -30.87
CA VAL A 272 9.72 -23.61 -29.90
C VAL A 272 11.18 -23.22 -30.02
N ARG A 273 11.45 -21.93 -30.19
CA ARG A 273 12.80 -21.34 -30.29
C ARG A 273 12.86 -20.01 -29.57
N VAL A 274 13.86 -19.80 -28.74
CA VAL A 274 14.02 -18.54 -27.96
C VAL A 274 14.10 -17.30 -28.84
N SER A 275 14.59 -17.41 -30.08
CA SER A 275 14.71 -16.30 -31.02
C SER A 275 13.40 -15.91 -31.72
N HIS A 276 12.31 -16.68 -31.55
CA HIS A 276 11.03 -16.50 -32.25
C HIS A 276 9.90 -16.18 -31.28
N HIS A 277 8.79 -15.62 -31.80
CA HIS A 277 7.57 -15.38 -31.04
C HIS A 277 6.66 -16.63 -31.03
N CYS A 278 7.16 -17.74 -30.50
CA CYS A 278 6.43 -19.01 -30.44
C CYS A 278 5.94 -19.36 -29.03
N TYR A 279 6.04 -18.43 -28.10
CA TYR A 279 5.50 -18.51 -26.74
C TYR A 279 5.25 -17.12 -26.18
N GLU A 280 4.37 -17.02 -25.21
CA GLU A 280 4.12 -15.76 -24.49
C GLU A 280 5.25 -15.49 -23.48
N CYS A 281 5.50 -14.20 -23.23
CA CYS A 281 6.52 -13.73 -22.29
C CYS A 281 6.03 -12.47 -21.57
N VAL A 282 6.67 -12.10 -20.46
CA VAL A 282 6.37 -10.84 -19.80
C VAL A 282 6.82 -9.67 -20.67
N GLY A 283 5.91 -8.78 -20.99
CA GLY A 283 6.17 -7.68 -21.92
C GLY A 283 6.75 -8.18 -23.26
N ALA A 284 7.86 -7.62 -23.68
CA ALA A 284 8.58 -8.01 -24.91
C ALA A 284 9.85 -8.85 -24.65
N TYR A 285 10.04 -9.34 -23.42
CA TYR A 285 11.29 -9.97 -22.98
C TYR A 285 11.29 -11.48 -23.21
N LYS A 286 11.77 -11.92 -24.37
CA LYS A 286 11.81 -13.35 -24.77
C LYS A 286 12.55 -14.27 -23.80
N TYR A 287 13.44 -13.74 -22.98
CA TYR A 287 14.16 -14.49 -21.95
C TYR A 287 13.35 -14.71 -20.67
N MET A 288 12.10 -14.21 -20.62
CA MET A 288 11.17 -14.41 -19.51
C MET A 288 9.85 -15.03 -19.98
N PRO A 289 9.83 -16.36 -20.30
CA PRO A 289 8.62 -17.07 -20.73
C PRO A 289 7.53 -17.02 -19.67
N LYS A 290 6.27 -16.78 -20.10
CA LYS A 290 5.12 -16.73 -19.23
C LYS A 290 4.68 -18.12 -18.80
N LEU A 291 4.49 -18.33 -17.49
CA LEU A 291 3.93 -19.55 -16.93
C LEU A 291 2.42 -19.61 -17.15
N ASN A 292 1.92 -20.78 -17.53
CA ASN A 292 0.49 -21.07 -17.57
C ASN A 292 -0.03 -21.33 -16.14
N THR A 293 -0.29 -20.27 -15.40
CA THR A 293 -0.70 -20.32 -14.00
C THR A 293 -2.14 -20.86 -13.81
N ALA A 294 -2.92 -20.99 -14.88
CA ALA A 294 -4.20 -21.70 -14.87
C ALA A 294 -4.03 -23.24 -14.84
N ASN A 295 -2.85 -23.75 -15.25
CA ASN A 295 -2.54 -25.18 -15.20
C ASN A 295 -2.44 -25.68 -13.74
N PRO A 296 -3.17 -26.74 -13.34
CA PRO A 296 -3.15 -27.25 -11.96
C PRO A 296 -1.80 -27.72 -11.46
N GLU A 297 -0.94 -28.24 -12.34
CA GLU A 297 0.42 -28.69 -11.97
C GLU A 297 1.33 -27.51 -11.68
N VAL A 298 1.29 -26.46 -12.52
CA VAL A 298 1.99 -25.19 -12.30
C VAL A 298 1.51 -24.56 -11.00
N ARG A 299 0.21 -24.48 -10.80
CA ARG A 299 -0.37 -23.97 -9.56
C ARG A 299 0.14 -24.73 -8.33
N SER A 300 0.04 -26.04 -8.34
CA SER A 300 0.56 -26.89 -7.25
C SER A 300 2.06 -26.72 -7.03
N TYR A 301 2.83 -26.53 -8.09
CA TYR A 301 4.26 -26.25 -7.99
C TYR A 301 4.53 -24.92 -7.29
N LEU A 302 3.88 -23.84 -7.71
CA LEU A 302 4.04 -22.50 -7.13
C LEU A 302 3.62 -22.45 -5.65
N LEU A 303 2.52 -23.10 -5.30
CA LEU A 303 2.06 -23.20 -3.91
C LEU A 303 3.09 -23.91 -3.01
N ARG A 304 3.73 -24.99 -3.50
CA ARG A 304 4.81 -25.67 -2.76
C ARG A 304 6.05 -24.77 -2.62
N VAL A 305 6.39 -23.98 -3.63
CA VAL A 305 7.48 -23.01 -3.55
C VAL A 305 7.19 -21.98 -2.47
N MET A 306 5.99 -21.38 -2.48
CA MET A 306 5.61 -20.37 -1.48
C MET A 306 5.70 -20.92 -0.05
N GLU A 307 5.17 -22.13 0.18
CA GLU A 307 5.23 -22.78 1.49
C GLU A 307 6.66 -23.13 1.92
N TYR A 308 7.50 -23.60 0.97
CA TYR A 308 8.90 -23.98 1.22
C TYR A 308 9.68 -22.84 1.88
N TRP A 309 9.68 -21.65 1.30
CA TRP A 309 10.44 -20.52 1.82
C TRP A 309 9.94 -20.04 3.19
N ILE A 310 8.62 -20.04 3.41
CA ILE A 310 8.04 -19.71 4.72
C ILE A 310 8.47 -20.74 5.76
N ARG A 311 8.38 -22.02 5.44
CA ARG A 311 8.70 -23.09 6.38
C ARG A 311 10.19 -23.15 6.70
N GLU A 312 11.06 -23.09 5.69
CA GLU A 312 12.51 -23.29 5.84
C GLU A 312 13.22 -22.05 6.36
N PHE A 313 12.83 -20.86 5.91
CA PHE A 313 13.53 -19.63 6.23
C PHE A 313 12.78 -18.71 7.18
N LYS A 314 11.52 -19.00 7.50
CA LYS A 314 10.68 -18.20 8.43
C LYS A 314 10.47 -16.77 7.96
N ILE A 315 10.37 -16.54 6.65
CA ILE A 315 10.01 -15.24 6.12
C ILE A 315 8.60 -14.85 6.56
N ASP A 316 8.32 -13.55 6.63
CA ASP A 316 7.05 -13.00 7.15
C ASP A 316 6.03 -12.69 6.05
N GLY A 317 6.44 -12.73 4.78
CA GLY A 317 5.53 -12.46 3.69
C GLY A 317 6.15 -12.55 2.30
N TRP A 318 5.28 -12.36 1.34
CA TRP A 318 5.59 -12.30 -0.08
C TRP A 318 5.18 -10.96 -0.68
N ARG A 319 6.05 -10.35 -1.45
CA ARG A 319 5.67 -9.43 -2.51
C ARG A 319 5.51 -10.24 -3.79
N LEU A 320 4.38 -10.17 -4.43
CA LEU A 320 4.00 -11.00 -5.56
C LEU A 320 4.10 -10.18 -6.84
N ASP A 321 5.13 -10.47 -7.62
CA ASP A 321 5.49 -9.80 -8.87
C ASP A 321 4.39 -9.97 -9.91
N VAL A 322 4.04 -8.88 -10.61
CA VAL A 322 3.01 -8.86 -11.66
C VAL A 322 1.73 -9.62 -11.24
N ALA A 323 1.23 -9.34 -10.03
CA ALA A 323 0.17 -10.14 -9.41
C ALA A 323 -1.16 -10.13 -10.20
N ASP A 324 -1.42 -9.10 -10.98
CA ASP A 324 -2.63 -8.92 -11.79
C ASP A 324 -2.61 -9.71 -13.12
N GLU A 325 -1.47 -10.28 -13.52
CA GLU A 325 -1.35 -11.15 -14.69
C GLU A 325 -1.36 -12.65 -14.37
N VAL A 326 -1.29 -13.03 -13.09
CA VAL A 326 -1.36 -14.41 -12.62
C VAL A 326 -2.82 -14.82 -12.46
N ASP A 327 -3.15 -16.09 -12.75
CA ASP A 327 -4.51 -16.62 -12.57
C ASP A 327 -4.98 -16.47 -11.11
N GLU A 328 -6.20 -15.94 -10.92
CA GLU A 328 -6.75 -15.67 -9.59
C GLU A 328 -6.80 -16.92 -8.70
N GLY A 329 -7.00 -18.09 -9.29
CA GLY A 329 -7.05 -19.35 -8.56
C GLY A 329 -5.76 -19.64 -7.81
N VAL A 330 -4.58 -19.21 -8.33
CA VAL A 330 -3.31 -19.33 -7.61
C VAL A 330 -3.36 -18.55 -6.31
N TRP A 331 -3.81 -17.29 -6.37
CA TRP A 331 -3.82 -16.43 -5.19
C TRP A 331 -4.86 -16.84 -4.15
N MET A 332 -6.02 -17.29 -4.62
CA MET A 332 -7.08 -17.81 -3.73
C MET A 332 -6.63 -19.07 -2.99
N GLU A 333 -6.03 -20.02 -3.69
CA GLU A 333 -5.49 -21.26 -3.08
C GLU A 333 -4.28 -20.95 -2.19
N ALA A 334 -3.37 -20.07 -2.62
CA ALA A 334 -2.24 -19.62 -1.81
C ALA A 334 -2.70 -19.01 -0.48
N ARG A 335 -3.68 -18.09 -0.55
CA ARG A 335 -4.23 -17.48 0.67
C ARG A 335 -4.84 -18.52 1.61
N ILE A 336 -5.70 -19.40 1.11
CA ILE A 336 -6.33 -20.44 1.92
C ILE A 336 -5.26 -21.35 2.57
N MET A 337 -4.33 -21.86 1.76
CA MET A 337 -3.28 -22.76 2.22
C MET A 337 -2.34 -22.09 3.23
N LEU A 338 -1.82 -20.91 2.89
CA LEU A 338 -0.83 -20.24 3.72
C LEU A 338 -1.44 -19.67 4.99
N LYS A 339 -2.58 -18.98 4.92
CA LYS A 339 -3.23 -18.42 6.11
C LYS A 339 -3.75 -19.47 7.09
N SER A 340 -4.09 -20.68 6.61
CA SER A 340 -4.47 -21.78 7.50
C SER A 340 -3.32 -22.29 8.37
N LYS A 341 -2.08 -22.22 7.87
CA LYS A 341 -0.86 -22.69 8.55
C LYS A 341 -0.05 -21.55 9.19
N TYR A 342 -0.06 -20.41 8.56
CA TYR A 342 0.72 -19.21 8.89
C TYR A 342 -0.19 -17.98 8.85
N PRO A 343 -1.07 -17.78 9.85
CA PRO A 343 -2.11 -16.75 9.81
C PRO A 343 -1.57 -15.33 9.66
N ASP A 344 -0.37 -15.08 10.15
CA ASP A 344 0.30 -13.78 10.12
C ASP A 344 1.18 -13.54 8.88
N ILE A 345 1.20 -14.46 7.90
CA ILE A 345 1.96 -14.25 6.66
C ILE A 345 1.33 -13.12 5.83
N LEU A 346 2.15 -12.21 5.30
CA LEU A 346 1.68 -11.12 4.43
C LEU A 346 1.69 -11.55 2.97
N LEU A 347 0.62 -11.21 2.24
CA LEU A 347 0.52 -11.32 0.79
C LEU A 347 0.35 -9.91 0.20
N LEU A 348 1.44 -9.35 -0.29
CA LEU A 348 1.52 -8.03 -0.91
C LEU A 348 1.58 -8.19 -2.44
N GLY A 349 0.55 -7.77 -3.16
CA GLY A 349 0.52 -7.84 -4.62
C GLY A 349 1.14 -6.63 -5.30
N GLU A 350 1.90 -6.84 -6.36
CA GLU A 350 2.23 -5.74 -7.26
C GLU A 350 1.14 -5.57 -8.31
N THR A 351 0.67 -4.34 -8.47
CA THR A 351 -0.14 -3.86 -9.59
C THR A 351 0.12 -2.37 -9.78
N TRP A 352 0.12 -1.91 -11.00
CA TRP A 352 0.41 -0.50 -11.34
C TRP A 352 -0.84 0.39 -11.34
N GLY A 353 -2.00 -0.22 -11.30
CA GLY A 353 -3.28 0.48 -11.35
C GLY A 353 -4.17 0.22 -10.15
N ASP A 354 -5.46 0.14 -10.43
CA ASP A 354 -6.47 -0.19 -9.44
C ASP A 354 -6.43 -1.68 -9.11
N GLY A 355 -5.97 -1.99 -7.91
CA GLY A 355 -5.87 -3.38 -7.41
C GLY A 355 -7.15 -3.93 -6.79
N LEU A 356 -8.32 -3.34 -7.03
CA LEU A 356 -9.58 -3.74 -6.39
C LEU A 356 -9.90 -5.23 -6.59
N ARG A 357 -9.58 -5.77 -7.77
CA ARG A 357 -9.75 -7.19 -8.09
C ARG A 357 -8.94 -8.11 -7.15
N LEU A 358 -7.72 -7.70 -6.80
CA LEU A 358 -6.84 -8.46 -5.91
C LEU A 358 -7.21 -8.33 -4.43
N MET A 359 -7.97 -7.28 -4.07
CA MET A 359 -8.22 -6.86 -2.70
C MET A 359 -9.59 -7.30 -2.12
N ASN A 360 -10.26 -8.27 -2.75
CA ASN A 360 -11.60 -8.72 -2.40
C ASN A 360 -11.69 -9.59 -1.13
N GLY A 361 -10.61 -9.74 -0.37
CA GLY A 361 -10.52 -10.58 0.83
C GLY A 361 -10.11 -12.02 0.55
N ALA A 362 -10.17 -12.48 -0.70
CA ALA A 362 -9.85 -13.86 -1.09
C ALA A 362 -8.43 -14.03 -1.66
N GLN A 363 -7.71 -12.94 -1.93
CA GLN A 363 -6.40 -12.98 -2.61
C GLN A 363 -5.32 -12.27 -1.79
N MET A 364 -5.12 -10.95 -1.99
CA MET A 364 -4.06 -10.18 -1.34
C MET A 364 -4.51 -9.54 -0.03
N ASP A 365 -3.56 -9.25 0.85
CA ASP A 365 -3.76 -8.44 2.05
C ASP A 365 -3.66 -6.94 1.72
N CYS A 366 -2.72 -6.58 0.87
CA CYS A 366 -2.48 -5.23 0.38
C CYS A 366 -1.76 -5.26 -0.97
N ILE A 367 -1.59 -4.09 -1.57
CA ILE A 367 -0.88 -3.92 -2.84
C ILE A 367 0.19 -2.82 -2.75
N MET A 368 1.12 -2.81 -3.70
CA MET A 368 2.00 -1.67 -3.96
C MET A 368 1.16 -0.53 -4.56
N ASN A 369 0.99 0.54 -3.81
CA ASN A 369 0.06 1.61 -4.15
C ASN A 369 0.71 2.65 -5.09
N TYR A 370 0.82 2.32 -6.37
CA TYR A 370 1.33 3.25 -7.38
C TYR A 370 0.38 4.42 -7.66
N VAL A 371 -0.92 4.28 -7.37
CA VAL A 371 -1.87 5.40 -7.45
C VAL A 371 -1.50 6.50 -6.44
N PHE A 372 -1.08 6.12 -5.22
CA PHE A 372 -0.54 7.05 -4.23
C PHE A 372 0.75 7.72 -4.75
N ARG A 373 1.71 6.90 -5.23
CA ARG A 373 2.97 7.40 -5.80
C ARG A 373 2.72 8.45 -6.88
N ASP A 374 1.87 8.14 -7.84
CA ASP A 374 1.61 9.02 -8.97
C ASP A 374 0.88 10.31 -8.55
N ALA A 375 -0.03 10.24 -7.58
CA ALA A 375 -0.66 11.42 -7.02
C ALA A 375 0.36 12.35 -6.32
N VAL A 376 1.26 11.78 -5.50
CA VAL A 376 2.33 12.51 -4.82
C VAL A 376 3.32 13.10 -5.82
N ARG A 377 3.73 12.31 -6.80
CA ARG A 377 4.63 12.72 -7.89
C ARG A 377 4.08 13.90 -8.67
N ASP A 378 2.83 13.82 -9.11
CA ASP A 378 2.18 14.89 -9.88
C ASP A 378 1.94 16.16 -9.04
N PHE A 379 1.66 16.00 -7.75
CA PHE A 379 1.45 17.12 -6.85
C PHE A 379 2.77 17.79 -6.43
N LEU A 380 3.77 17.03 -5.95
CA LEU A 380 4.97 17.61 -5.34
C LEU A 380 6.15 17.73 -6.31
N ALA A 381 6.47 16.69 -7.07
CA ALA A 381 7.64 16.68 -7.93
C ALA A 381 7.41 17.42 -9.25
N LEU A 382 6.37 17.02 -10.00
CA LEU A 382 6.10 17.50 -11.36
C LEU A 382 5.18 18.74 -11.42
N GLU A 383 4.52 19.07 -10.32
CA GLU A 383 3.63 20.24 -10.18
C GLU A 383 2.47 20.28 -11.21
N ARG A 384 1.99 19.10 -11.65
CA ARG A 384 0.95 18.95 -12.67
C ARG A 384 -0.46 19.18 -12.14
N ILE A 385 -0.67 18.97 -10.84
CA ILE A 385 -1.95 19.14 -10.15
C ILE A 385 -1.79 20.05 -8.92
N ASN A 386 -2.87 20.70 -8.53
CA ASN A 386 -2.95 21.47 -7.29
C ASN A 386 -3.45 20.61 -6.12
N GLY A 387 -3.67 21.22 -4.94
CA GLY A 387 -4.15 20.52 -3.75
C GLY A 387 -5.50 19.82 -3.96
N SER A 388 -6.44 20.46 -4.65
CA SER A 388 -7.75 19.84 -4.93
C SER A 388 -7.66 18.65 -5.88
N GLY A 389 -6.81 18.73 -6.91
CA GLY A 389 -6.56 17.59 -7.80
C GLY A 389 -5.85 16.44 -7.09
N PHE A 390 -4.96 16.74 -6.14
CA PHE A 390 -4.35 15.74 -5.27
C PHE A 390 -5.40 15.11 -4.35
N ASP A 391 -6.18 15.92 -3.65
CA ASP A 391 -7.23 15.46 -2.75
C ASP A 391 -8.23 14.54 -3.46
N ALA A 392 -8.70 14.92 -4.64
CA ALA A 392 -9.63 14.12 -5.44
C ALA A 392 -9.09 12.69 -5.72
N ARG A 393 -7.80 12.58 -6.07
CA ARG A 393 -7.16 11.28 -6.31
C ARG A 393 -7.02 10.46 -5.02
N ILE A 394 -6.62 11.10 -3.92
CA ILE A 394 -6.43 10.46 -2.63
C ILE A 394 -7.76 9.97 -2.06
N GLN A 395 -8.80 10.81 -2.08
CA GLN A 395 -10.12 10.40 -1.59
C GLN A 395 -10.71 9.24 -2.41
N LYS A 396 -10.58 9.30 -3.73
CA LYS A 396 -10.99 8.19 -4.60
C LYS A 396 -10.22 6.90 -4.27
N MET A 397 -8.91 6.97 -4.10
CA MET A 397 -8.07 5.84 -3.73
C MET A 397 -8.50 5.23 -2.39
N LEU A 398 -8.67 6.06 -1.35
CA LEU A 398 -9.08 5.60 -0.02
C LEU A 398 -10.49 4.97 -0.02
N SER A 399 -11.40 5.45 -0.90
CA SER A 399 -12.75 4.89 -1.01
C SER A 399 -12.82 3.51 -1.68
N HIS A 400 -11.76 3.12 -2.41
CA HIS A 400 -11.74 1.85 -3.14
C HIS A 400 -11.49 0.64 -2.24
N TYR A 401 -10.85 0.83 -1.09
CA TYR A 401 -10.40 -0.27 -0.25
C TYR A 401 -10.92 -0.16 1.19
N PRO A 402 -11.12 -1.30 1.87
CA PRO A 402 -11.41 -1.28 3.30
C PRO A 402 -10.33 -0.57 4.11
N GLU A 403 -10.71 0.03 5.24
CA GLU A 403 -9.80 0.75 6.11
C GLU A 403 -8.59 -0.09 6.54
N SER A 404 -8.82 -1.38 6.90
CA SER A 404 -7.74 -2.30 7.29
C SER A 404 -6.72 -2.51 6.17
N ALA A 405 -7.18 -2.60 4.92
CA ALA A 405 -6.31 -2.69 3.76
C ALA A 405 -5.57 -1.38 3.51
N ASN A 406 -6.27 -0.23 3.58
CA ASN A 406 -5.63 1.09 3.46
C ASN A 406 -4.51 1.29 4.49
N GLN A 407 -4.66 0.78 5.72
CA GLN A 407 -3.64 0.85 6.77
C GLN A 407 -2.39 -0.01 6.46
N ALA A 408 -2.51 -1.05 5.65
CA ALA A 408 -1.40 -1.95 5.28
C ALA A 408 -0.87 -1.70 3.86
N MET A 409 -1.48 -0.78 3.08
CA MET A 409 -1.03 -0.45 1.71
C MET A 409 0.44 -0.05 1.69
N PHE A 410 1.23 -0.71 0.87
CA PHE A 410 2.61 -0.34 0.63
C PHE A 410 2.67 0.99 -0.14
N LEU A 411 3.27 2.02 0.44
CA LEU A 411 3.29 3.37 -0.10
C LEU A 411 4.68 3.71 -0.64
N PRO A 412 4.99 3.47 -1.91
CA PRO A 412 6.26 3.87 -2.51
C PRO A 412 6.23 5.35 -2.90
N LEU A 413 7.38 6.03 -2.87
CA LEU A 413 7.64 7.23 -3.66
C LEU A 413 8.29 6.84 -4.98
N ASP A 414 9.11 5.82 -4.93
CA ASP A 414 9.84 5.20 -6.04
C ASP A 414 10.16 3.73 -5.73
N SER A 415 10.82 3.06 -6.65
CA SER A 415 11.22 1.66 -6.52
C SER A 415 12.35 1.33 -7.50
N HIS A 416 12.74 0.06 -7.55
CA HIS A 416 13.71 -0.45 -8.52
C HIS A 416 13.19 -0.45 -9.98
N ASP A 417 11.89 -0.17 -10.21
CA ASP A 417 11.23 -0.14 -11.52
C ASP A 417 10.87 1.26 -11.99
N THR A 418 11.17 2.28 -11.19
CA THR A 418 10.81 3.67 -11.49
C THR A 418 12.00 4.61 -11.32
N GLU A 419 11.86 5.83 -11.85
CA GLU A 419 12.78 6.90 -11.51
C GLU A 419 12.77 7.16 -10.01
N ARG A 420 13.95 7.50 -9.43
CA ARG A 420 14.03 7.95 -8.04
C ARG A 420 13.29 9.27 -7.87
N PHE A 421 12.60 9.45 -6.77
CA PHE A 421 11.76 10.64 -6.56
C PHE A 421 12.54 11.95 -6.58
N LEU A 422 13.79 11.95 -6.08
CA LEU A 422 14.66 13.12 -6.17
C LEU A 422 15.02 13.50 -7.62
N TYR A 423 15.10 12.52 -8.52
CA TYR A 423 15.26 12.78 -9.96
C TYR A 423 14.04 13.49 -10.53
N ASP A 424 12.84 13.04 -10.23
CA ASP A 424 11.59 13.70 -10.62
C ASP A 424 11.47 15.12 -10.05
N CYS A 425 12.02 15.34 -8.86
CA CYS A 425 12.14 16.67 -8.24
C CYS A 425 13.21 17.57 -8.90
N ARG A 426 13.92 17.07 -9.92
CA ARG A 426 15.07 17.76 -10.55
C ARG A 426 16.14 18.18 -9.54
N GLY A 427 16.36 17.34 -8.53
CA GLY A 427 17.34 17.57 -7.45
C GLY A 427 16.87 18.54 -6.35
N ASP A 428 15.64 19.07 -6.40
CA ASP A 428 15.13 19.94 -5.32
C ASP A 428 14.72 19.09 -4.10
N LYS A 429 15.64 19.02 -3.14
CA LYS A 429 15.47 18.27 -1.89
C LYS A 429 14.28 18.73 -1.04
N ARG A 430 13.84 20.00 -1.15
CA ARG A 430 12.68 20.50 -0.41
C ARG A 430 11.41 19.76 -0.82
N LYS A 431 11.25 19.47 -2.13
CA LYS A 431 10.13 18.70 -2.65
C LYS A 431 10.17 17.24 -2.16
N LEU A 432 11.35 16.61 -2.16
CA LEU A 432 11.53 15.28 -1.58
C LEU A 432 11.16 15.26 -0.10
N ILE A 433 11.60 16.24 0.68
CA ILE A 433 11.29 16.36 2.12
C ILE A 433 9.77 16.46 2.34
N LEU A 434 9.06 17.24 1.50
CA LEU A 434 7.59 17.30 1.55
C LEU A 434 6.95 15.95 1.24
N ALA A 435 7.45 15.24 0.22
CA ALA A 435 6.94 13.92 -0.14
C ALA A 435 7.15 12.89 0.98
N VAL A 436 8.34 12.89 1.60
CA VAL A 436 8.65 12.02 2.74
C VAL A 436 7.80 12.38 3.97
N CYS A 437 7.59 13.69 4.24
CA CYS A 437 6.70 14.12 5.31
C CYS A 437 5.28 13.60 5.09
N LEU A 438 4.75 13.73 3.87
CA LEU A 438 3.44 13.22 3.50
C LEU A 438 3.41 11.69 3.62
N GLN A 439 4.35 10.97 3.01
CA GLN A 439 4.43 9.52 3.02
C GLN A 439 4.48 8.95 4.45
N MET A 440 5.32 9.52 5.33
CA MET A 440 5.50 9.05 6.71
C MET A 440 4.31 9.36 7.63
N THR A 441 3.43 10.27 7.25
CA THR A 441 2.26 10.65 8.06
C THR A 441 0.93 10.21 7.45
N PHE A 442 0.93 9.69 6.22
CA PHE A 442 -0.27 9.22 5.51
C PHE A 442 -0.76 7.85 6.03
N PRO A 443 -2.07 7.49 5.88
CA PRO A 443 -2.56 6.13 6.11
C PRO A 443 -1.91 5.12 5.17
N GLY A 444 -1.35 4.05 5.72
CA GLY A 444 -0.66 3.01 4.97
C GLY A 444 0.74 2.75 5.52
N ALA A 445 1.52 1.94 4.85
CA ALA A 445 2.85 1.49 5.24
C ALA A 445 3.90 2.09 4.29
N PRO A 446 4.60 3.17 4.67
CA PRO A 446 5.60 3.82 3.83
C PRO A 446 6.76 2.90 3.50
N SER A 447 7.28 3.02 2.29
CA SER A 447 8.47 2.30 1.83
C SER A 447 9.57 3.27 1.45
N VAL A 448 10.74 3.08 2.02
CA VAL A 448 11.98 3.76 1.63
C VAL A 448 12.72 2.85 0.64
N TYR A 449 12.97 3.31 -0.56
CA TYR A 449 13.84 2.62 -1.49
C TYR A 449 15.30 2.92 -1.13
N TYR A 450 16.17 1.90 -1.08
CA TYR A 450 17.53 2.05 -0.59
C TYR A 450 18.25 3.23 -1.23
N GLY A 451 18.86 4.07 -0.39
CA GLY A 451 19.64 5.23 -0.83
C GLY A 451 18.86 6.54 -0.96
N ASP A 452 17.54 6.54 -0.92
CA ASP A 452 16.76 7.78 -0.94
C ASP A 452 17.04 8.63 0.30
N GLU A 453 17.20 7.97 1.44
CA GLU A 453 17.49 8.60 2.72
C GLU A 453 18.86 9.29 2.77
N VAL A 454 19.74 8.96 1.83
CA VAL A 454 21.06 9.60 1.70
C VAL A 454 21.18 10.48 0.46
N GLY A 455 20.05 10.69 -0.25
CA GLY A 455 19.97 11.63 -1.38
C GLY A 455 20.43 11.07 -2.71
N MET A 456 20.37 9.75 -2.92
CA MET A 456 20.63 9.16 -4.23
C MET A 456 19.58 9.62 -5.25
N THR A 457 19.99 9.73 -6.51
CA THR A 457 19.15 10.11 -7.64
C THR A 457 19.42 9.16 -8.80
N GLY A 458 18.50 9.06 -9.75
CA GLY A 458 18.65 8.20 -10.93
C GLY A 458 17.38 8.24 -11.77
N ALA A 459 17.56 8.24 -13.08
CA ALA A 459 16.47 8.06 -14.04
C ALA A 459 15.92 6.63 -13.97
N ASN A 460 15.08 6.23 -14.90
CA ASN A 460 14.55 4.89 -15.00
C ASN A 460 15.65 3.81 -15.12
N ASP A 461 15.29 2.53 -14.96
CA ASP A 461 16.20 1.38 -15.13
C ASP A 461 17.12 1.53 -16.36
N PRO A 462 18.45 1.41 -16.19
CA PRO A 462 19.20 0.93 -15.03
C PRO A 462 19.64 2.01 -14.00
N ASP A 463 19.44 3.30 -14.27
CA ASP A 463 19.99 4.40 -13.45
C ASP A 463 19.43 4.44 -12.03
N CYS A 464 18.16 4.05 -11.82
CA CYS A 464 17.56 3.95 -10.48
C CYS A 464 18.24 2.86 -9.61
N ARG A 465 18.98 1.92 -10.22
CA ARG A 465 19.63 0.77 -9.58
C ARG A 465 21.14 0.98 -9.39
N GLN A 466 21.57 2.20 -9.08
CA GLN A 466 22.96 2.48 -8.70
C GLN A 466 23.32 1.79 -7.38
N CYS A 467 24.62 1.53 -7.18
CA CYS A 467 25.11 1.03 -5.90
C CYS A 467 24.82 1.99 -4.76
N MET A 468 24.40 1.46 -3.62
CA MET A 468 24.25 2.24 -2.40
C MET A 468 25.55 2.98 -2.07
N VAL A 469 25.42 4.26 -1.75
CA VAL A 469 26.53 5.12 -1.35
C VAL A 469 26.79 4.94 0.14
N TRP A 470 27.92 4.27 0.48
CA TRP A 470 28.29 4.01 1.87
C TRP A 470 29.33 4.97 2.43
N GLU A 471 30.01 5.71 1.58
CA GLU A 471 30.96 6.74 2.00
C GLU A 471 30.20 7.94 2.59
N LYS A 472 30.39 8.17 3.89
CA LYS A 472 29.65 9.18 4.65
C LYS A 472 29.78 10.59 4.09
N GLU A 473 30.91 10.88 3.49
CA GLU A 473 31.21 12.19 2.89
C GLU A 473 30.38 12.47 1.62
N LYS A 474 29.87 11.43 1.00
CA LYS A 474 29.01 11.50 -0.18
C LYS A 474 27.52 11.45 0.15
N GLN A 475 27.17 11.10 1.39
CA GLN A 475 25.80 11.01 1.86
C GLN A 475 25.26 12.38 2.29
N ASP A 476 23.99 12.64 2.02
CA ASP A 476 23.27 13.78 2.59
C ASP A 476 22.84 13.49 4.04
N SER A 477 23.69 13.86 5.00
CA SER A 477 23.41 13.64 6.42
C SER A 477 22.20 14.42 6.93
N SER A 478 21.87 15.56 6.29
CA SER A 478 20.70 16.36 6.68
C SER A 478 19.40 15.65 6.27
N LEU A 479 19.36 15.10 5.06
CA LEU A 479 18.24 14.33 4.56
C LEU A 479 18.05 13.04 5.38
N PHE A 480 19.16 12.32 5.66
CA PHE A 480 19.13 11.14 6.54
C PHE A 480 18.50 11.46 7.91
N SER A 481 18.90 12.58 8.53
CA SER A 481 18.34 13.01 9.82
C SER A 481 16.83 13.32 9.72
N ILE A 482 16.35 13.84 8.58
CA ILE A 482 14.93 14.11 8.36
C ILE A 482 14.14 12.80 8.24
N TYR A 483 14.63 11.85 7.43
CA TYR A 483 14.02 10.51 7.35
C TYR A 483 13.95 9.86 8.74
N GLN A 484 15.06 9.83 9.48
CA GLN A 484 15.10 9.24 10.81
C GLN A 484 14.09 9.89 11.77
N LYS A 485 13.98 11.22 11.78
CA LYS A 485 13.03 11.95 12.64
C LYS A 485 11.57 11.64 12.28
N LEU A 486 11.23 11.59 10.99
CA LEU A 486 9.87 11.29 10.54
C LEU A 486 9.49 9.83 10.78
N ILE A 487 10.43 8.90 10.58
CA ILE A 487 10.29 7.49 10.94
C ILE A 487 10.02 7.33 12.45
N HIS A 488 10.82 7.99 13.31
CA HIS A 488 10.62 7.95 14.75
C HIS A 488 9.27 8.57 15.17
N LEU A 489 8.88 9.70 14.55
CA LEU A 489 7.57 10.31 14.79
C LEU A 489 6.45 9.30 14.49
N ARG A 490 6.51 8.62 13.33
CA ARG A 490 5.52 7.60 12.97
C ARG A 490 5.48 6.45 13.97
N LYS A 491 6.62 5.98 14.44
CA LYS A 491 6.70 4.89 15.46
C LYS A 491 6.12 5.30 16.81
N GLN A 492 6.29 6.56 17.20
CA GLN A 492 5.83 7.07 18.49
C GLN A 492 4.34 7.43 18.51
N GLU A 493 3.78 7.89 17.38
CA GLU A 493 2.42 8.42 17.31
C GLU A 493 1.46 7.39 16.72
N LYS A 494 0.69 6.72 17.58
CA LYS A 494 -0.28 5.68 17.18
C LYS A 494 -1.30 6.18 16.18
N CYS A 495 -1.76 7.43 16.32
CA CYS A 495 -2.72 8.03 15.39
C CYS A 495 -2.17 8.12 13.96
N ILE A 496 -0.85 8.20 13.75
CA ILE A 496 -0.26 8.13 12.40
C ILE A 496 -0.33 6.70 11.84
N LYS A 497 -0.06 5.69 12.66
CA LYS A 497 -0.08 4.29 12.20
C LYS A 497 -1.51 3.82 11.85
N ASN A 498 -2.42 3.91 12.84
CA ASN A 498 -3.73 3.25 12.78
C ASN A 498 -4.91 4.21 13.00
N GLY A 499 -4.66 5.51 13.08
CA GLY A 499 -5.69 6.50 13.33
C GLY A 499 -6.46 6.92 12.09
N GLY A 500 -7.53 7.68 12.31
CA GLY A 500 -8.33 8.30 11.28
C GLY A 500 -7.58 9.34 10.47
N PHE A 501 -8.16 9.71 9.35
CA PHE A 501 -7.64 10.70 8.41
C PHE A 501 -8.76 11.64 7.98
N ALA A 502 -8.54 12.95 8.12
CA ALA A 502 -9.48 13.95 7.60
C ALA A 502 -8.73 15.15 7.04
N VAL A 503 -9.24 15.69 5.93
CA VAL A 503 -8.65 16.85 5.25
C VAL A 503 -9.22 18.13 5.84
N ASN A 504 -8.36 19.04 6.24
CA ASN A 504 -8.74 20.30 6.89
C ASN A 504 -8.36 21.56 6.09
N VAL A 505 -7.34 21.51 5.25
CA VAL A 505 -6.94 22.61 4.37
C VAL A 505 -6.71 22.10 2.95
N CYS A 506 -7.28 22.77 1.96
CA CYS A 506 -7.07 22.44 0.55
C CYS A 506 -7.20 23.73 -0.29
N GLU A 507 -6.12 24.53 -0.37
CA GLU A 507 -6.11 25.85 -1.00
C GLU A 507 -4.91 26.01 -1.95
N GLY A 508 -5.19 26.02 -3.26
CA GLY A 508 -4.15 26.15 -4.27
C GLY A 508 -3.11 25.03 -4.16
N ARG A 509 -1.90 25.35 -3.70
CA ARG A 509 -0.82 24.40 -3.48
C ARG A 509 -0.58 24.07 -2.00
N VAL A 510 -1.46 24.51 -1.12
CA VAL A 510 -1.46 24.13 0.29
C VAL A 510 -2.41 22.95 0.48
N TYR A 511 -1.94 21.93 1.17
CA TYR A 511 -2.73 20.77 1.52
C TYR A 511 -2.49 20.39 2.98
N GLY A 512 -3.58 20.24 3.74
CA GLY A 512 -3.51 19.93 5.15
C GLY A 512 -4.50 18.84 5.53
N TYR A 513 -4.10 18.00 6.47
CA TYR A 513 -4.93 16.94 7.03
C TYR A 513 -4.60 16.69 8.49
N VAL A 514 -5.50 16.03 9.19
CA VAL A 514 -5.33 15.59 10.56
C VAL A 514 -5.29 14.06 10.62
N ARG A 515 -4.35 13.53 11.41
CA ARG A 515 -4.34 12.14 11.87
C ARG A 515 -4.78 12.13 13.33
N TYR A 516 -5.75 11.30 13.67
CA TYR A 516 -6.37 11.32 15.00
C TYR A 516 -6.73 9.92 15.50
N ASP A 517 -6.71 9.76 16.80
CA ASP A 517 -7.29 8.65 17.55
C ASP A 517 -8.06 9.22 18.77
N ASP A 518 -8.54 8.37 19.64
CA ASP A 518 -9.31 8.79 20.84
C ASP A 518 -8.54 9.73 21.80
N LYS A 519 -7.20 9.80 21.67
CA LYS A 519 -6.32 10.50 22.62
C LYS A 519 -5.47 11.58 21.99
N ASN A 520 -5.09 11.42 20.73
CA ASN A 520 -4.10 12.24 20.06
C ASN A 520 -4.60 12.74 18.72
N GLU A 521 -4.11 13.89 18.34
CA GLU A 521 -4.32 14.51 17.03
C GLU A 521 -3.04 15.17 16.56
N LEU A 522 -2.68 14.94 15.30
CA LEU A 522 -1.59 15.60 14.61
C LEU A 522 -2.10 16.21 13.33
N TYR A 523 -1.82 17.49 13.14
CA TYR A 523 -2.14 18.26 11.94
C TYR A 523 -0.89 18.38 11.10
N ILE A 524 -0.97 17.94 9.86
CA ILE A 524 0.11 17.99 8.88
C ILE A 524 -0.31 18.99 7.81
N ILE A 525 0.43 20.06 7.63
CA ILE A 525 0.13 21.11 6.67
C ILE A 525 1.35 21.31 5.77
N LEU A 526 1.14 21.16 4.46
CA LEU A 526 2.15 21.21 3.42
C LEU A 526 1.92 22.43 2.54
N ASN A 527 2.95 23.23 2.31
CA ASN A 527 2.97 24.23 1.25
C ASN A 527 3.85 23.72 0.09
N ALA A 528 3.23 23.21 -0.96
CA ALA A 528 3.90 22.77 -2.18
C ALA A 528 4.10 23.91 -3.21
N GLY A 529 3.86 25.16 -2.81
CA GLY A 529 3.99 26.36 -3.64
C GLY A 529 5.35 27.04 -3.51
N LYS A 530 5.60 27.95 -4.45
CA LYS A 530 6.83 28.77 -4.54
C LYS A 530 6.80 30.03 -3.69
N GLU A 531 5.67 30.31 -3.05
CA GLU A 531 5.44 31.51 -2.25
C GLU A 531 5.09 31.12 -0.82
N SER A 532 5.47 31.96 0.14
CA SER A 532 5.01 31.83 1.52
C SER A 532 3.50 32.00 1.61
N ARG A 533 2.84 31.28 2.51
CA ARG A 533 1.40 31.30 2.71
C ARG A 533 1.06 31.41 4.18
N ILE A 534 0.04 32.19 4.49
CA ILE A 534 -0.62 32.19 5.80
C ILE A 534 -1.95 31.47 5.61
N VAL A 535 -2.21 30.48 6.44
CA VAL A 535 -3.44 29.67 6.37
C VAL A 535 -4.06 29.51 7.75
N ASN A 536 -5.39 29.50 7.79
CA ASN A 536 -6.16 29.19 8.99
C ASN A 536 -6.50 27.72 8.99
N VAL A 537 -5.91 26.97 9.93
CA VAL A 537 -6.06 25.53 10.05
C VAL A 537 -7.17 25.23 11.05
N PRO A 538 -8.28 24.61 10.61
CA PRO A 538 -9.31 24.14 11.52
C PRO A 538 -8.77 23.07 12.47
N VAL A 539 -9.14 23.13 13.75
CA VAL A 539 -8.70 22.20 14.79
C VAL A 539 -9.86 21.68 15.62
N LEU A 540 -9.76 20.42 16.08
CA LEU A 540 -10.84 19.71 16.80
C LEU A 540 -11.16 20.29 18.16
N ASP A 541 -10.19 20.87 18.85
CA ASP A 541 -10.36 21.28 20.24
C ASP A 541 -9.63 22.61 20.50
N LYS A 542 -10.07 23.34 21.53
CA LYS A 542 -9.44 24.58 22.02
C LYS A 542 -8.18 24.29 22.84
N LYS A 543 -7.33 23.37 22.40
CA LYS A 543 -6.04 23.03 23.00
C LYS A 543 -4.95 24.02 22.53
N GLN A 544 -3.82 24.00 23.22
CA GLN A 544 -2.60 24.61 22.70
C GLN A 544 -1.93 23.64 21.71
N TYR A 545 -1.51 24.15 20.55
CA TYR A 545 -0.81 23.36 19.54
C TYR A 545 0.68 23.72 19.49
N VAL A 546 1.52 22.73 19.23
CA VAL A 546 2.97 22.90 19.18
C VAL A 546 3.51 22.24 17.91
N ASP A 547 4.29 22.97 17.14
CA ASP A 547 5.04 22.41 16.03
C ASP A 547 6.05 21.37 16.53
N VAL A 548 5.98 20.15 16.01
CA VAL A 548 6.80 19.03 16.45
C VAL A 548 8.30 19.30 16.19
N ALA A 549 8.63 19.99 15.09
CA ALA A 549 10.00 20.26 14.68
C ALA A 549 10.60 21.47 15.41
N THR A 550 9.92 22.61 15.40
CA THR A 550 10.44 23.89 15.89
C THR A 550 10.12 24.16 17.36
N LYS A 551 9.17 23.40 17.93
CA LYS A 551 8.59 23.64 19.29
C LYS A 551 7.85 24.97 19.44
N GLN A 552 7.57 25.66 18.33
CA GLN A 552 6.75 26.86 18.32
C GLN A 552 5.34 26.54 18.82
N GLU A 553 4.82 27.38 19.71
CA GLU A 553 3.47 27.27 20.26
C GLU A 553 2.49 28.13 19.45
N TYR A 554 1.30 27.60 19.23
CA TYR A 554 0.21 28.24 18.51
C TYR A 554 -1.01 28.31 19.41
N LYS A 555 -1.66 29.49 19.43
CA LYS A 555 -2.92 29.71 20.12
C LYS A 555 -4.06 29.35 19.19
N VAL A 556 -5.12 28.81 19.75
CA VAL A 556 -6.39 28.60 19.06
C VAL A 556 -7.24 29.85 19.17
N GLU A 557 -7.71 30.32 18.05
CA GLU A 557 -8.67 31.43 17.97
C GLU A 557 -10.09 30.86 17.80
N ASP A 558 -11.08 31.62 18.33
CA ASP A 558 -12.47 31.28 18.08
C ASP A 558 -12.77 31.49 16.59
N GLY A 559 -13.23 30.44 15.92
CA GLY A 559 -13.60 30.47 14.51
C GLY A 559 -14.98 29.87 14.28
N ASP A 560 -15.43 29.89 13.04
CA ASP A 560 -16.67 29.23 12.66
C ASP A 560 -16.54 27.72 12.93
N LYS A 561 -17.60 27.15 13.51
CA LYS A 561 -17.71 25.70 13.68
C LYS A 561 -18.16 25.07 12.39
N GLY A 562 -17.56 23.95 12.03
CA GLY A 562 -17.89 23.23 10.79
C GLY A 562 -17.41 21.80 10.77
N SER A 563 -17.72 21.11 9.70
CA SER A 563 -17.21 19.77 9.42
C SER A 563 -15.97 19.82 8.52
N TRP A 564 -15.20 18.74 8.53
CA TRP A 564 -14.03 18.57 7.67
C TRP A 564 -14.41 18.61 6.18
N LEU A 565 -13.45 18.91 5.33
CA LEU A 565 -13.69 19.02 3.89
C LEU A 565 -14.17 17.70 3.26
N ASN A 566 -13.69 16.58 3.79
CA ASN A 566 -13.94 15.24 3.24
C ASN A 566 -14.75 14.30 4.13
N SER A 567 -15.23 14.76 5.30
CA SER A 567 -15.97 13.90 6.23
C SER A 567 -16.87 14.72 7.14
N ASP A 568 -18.05 14.20 7.48
CA ASP A 568 -18.96 14.78 8.47
C ASP A 568 -18.86 14.09 9.84
N MET A 569 -17.89 13.20 10.03
CA MET A 569 -17.74 12.45 11.29
C MET A 569 -17.34 13.32 12.48
N TRP A 570 -16.58 14.41 12.21
CA TRP A 570 -16.02 15.26 13.24
C TRP A 570 -16.22 16.72 12.89
N HIS A 571 -16.42 17.55 13.91
CA HIS A 571 -16.54 18.99 13.79
C HIS A 571 -15.33 19.66 14.41
N TYR A 572 -14.83 20.71 13.79
CA TYR A 572 -13.79 21.55 14.37
C TYR A 572 -14.41 22.65 15.24
N GLU A 573 -13.67 23.09 16.28
CA GLU A 573 -14.14 24.07 17.26
C GLU A 573 -13.31 25.35 17.30
N GLY A 574 -12.20 25.42 16.57
CA GLY A 574 -11.33 26.59 16.52
C GLY A 574 -10.41 26.59 15.31
N MET A 575 -9.64 27.65 15.16
CA MET A 575 -8.70 27.88 14.09
C MET A 575 -7.31 28.18 14.65
N VAL A 576 -6.28 27.77 13.92
CA VAL A 576 -4.88 28.12 14.19
C VAL A 576 -4.29 28.78 12.95
N GLU A 577 -3.84 30.03 13.08
CA GLU A 577 -3.14 30.70 11.99
C GLU A 577 -1.70 30.21 11.89
N ILE A 578 -1.27 29.79 10.70
CA ILE A 578 0.05 29.24 10.42
C ILE A 578 0.68 29.94 9.22
N SER A 579 1.93 30.39 9.38
CA SER A 579 2.78 30.81 8.27
C SER A 579 3.61 29.62 7.76
N LEU A 580 3.60 29.40 6.46
CA LEU A 580 4.31 28.33 5.75
C LEU A 580 5.27 28.94 4.73
N GLU A 581 6.53 28.61 4.83
CA GLU A 581 7.53 28.98 3.82
C GLU A 581 7.31 28.21 2.51
N PRO A 582 7.89 28.62 1.40
CA PRO A 582 7.88 27.88 0.14
C PRO A 582 8.43 26.46 0.31
N TYR A 583 7.74 25.47 -0.23
CA TYR A 583 8.13 24.06 -0.15
C TYR A 583 8.45 23.60 1.29
N SER A 584 7.56 23.91 2.22
CA SER A 584 7.70 23.56 3.63
C SER A 584 6.51 22.82 4.19
N ALA A 585 6.72 22.13 5.32
CA ALA A 585 5.68 21.47 6.07
C ALA A 585 5.72 21.87 7.54
N LYS A 586 4.55 21.87 8.20
CA LYS A 586 4.43 21.94 9.66
C LYS A 586 3.62 20.76 10.16
N ILE A 587 4.05 20.21 11.29
CA ILE A 587 3.35 19.14 11.99
C ILE A 587 3.00 19.65 13.39
N LEU A 588 1.72 19.89 13.62
CA LEU A 588 1.23 20.40 14.91
C LEU A 588 0.66 19.27 15.74
N LYS A 589 1.04 19.21 17.00
CA LYS A 589 0.50 18.28 17.99
C LYS A 589 -0.28 19.05 19.05
N GLY A 590 -1.54 18.63 19.31
CA GLY A 590 -2.36 19.17 20.38
C GLY A 590 -1.79 18.79 21.75
N ARG A 591 -1.68 19.76 22.67
CA ARG A 591 -1.36 19.54 24.07
C ARG A 591 -2.62 19.72 24.91
N PRO A 592 -2.84 18.92 25.95
CA PRO A 592 -3.91 19.21 26.92
C PRO A 592 -3.76 20.64 27.42
N ALA A 593 -4.86 21.39 27.50
CA ALA A 593 -4.82 22.70 28.12
C ALA A 593 -4.20 22.52 29.52
N LYS A 594 -3.18 23.32 29.86
CA LYS A 594 -2.68 23.38 31.23
C LYS A 594 -3.89 23.72 32.08
N LYS A 595 -4.30 22.82 32.99
CA LYS A 595 -5.22 23.19 34.07
C LYS A 595 -4.55 24.37 34.73
N ASP A 596 -5.15 25.57 34.59
CA ASP A 596 -4.78 26.70 35.42
C ASP A 596 -4.82 26.17 36.84
N SER A 597 -3.68 26.15 37.49
CA SER A 597 -3.59 25.92 38.92
C SER A 597 -4.27 27.17 39.52
N ALA A 598 -5.59 27.05 39.65
CA ALA A 598 -6.38 28.03 40.35
C ALA A 598 -5.78 28.20 41.74
N ARG A 599 -5.30 29.41 41.99
CA ARG A 599 -4.95 29.90 43.33
C ARG A 599 -6.17 29.86 44.27
#